data_76f41cf3c0fb1dfe1a5260e0f34f77d1
#
_entry.id   76f41cf3c0fb1dfe1a5260e0f34f77d1
#
_cell.length_a   1.000
_cell.length_b   1.000
_cell.length_c   1.000
_cell.angle_alpha   90.00
_cell.angle_beta   90.00
_cell.angle_gamma   90.00
#
_symmetry.space_group_name_H-M   'P 1'
#
loop_
_entity.id
_entity.type
_entity.pdbx_description
1 polymer ?
#
loop_
_entity_poly.entity_id
_entity_poly.type
_entity_poly.pdbx_seq_one_letter_code
_entity_poly.pdbx_strand_id
1 'polypeptide(L)'
;PKRPEDVPSEAELIRRLETLSGAAITANKARQMFEMYRAAKDEKGAKAFRESIWNRLYDVSEFMKLLKQRFSQWFNKLHDRVGTLWESRFKSILVESVGEALAAMAAYIDLNPLRAGIAPDPMDYDWSGYGQAMKGDVRAGEGLRLVMAGALRMNPEDLSVDEALRQYRM
;
A
#
# COMPACT_ATOMS: atom_id res chain seq x y z
N PRO A 1 1.57 -7.81 -1.44
CA PRO A 1 2.42 -8.21 -2.56
C PRO A 1 3.21 -9.45 -2.15
N LYS A 2 3.36 -10.40 -3.10
CA LYS A 2 4.19 -11.57 -2.86
C LYS A 2 5.63 -11.11 -2.62
N ARG A 3 6.23 -11.55 -1.55
CA ARG A 3 7.63 -11.28 -1.25
C ARG A 3 8.49 -11.99 -2.30
N PRO A 4 9.45 -11.31 -2.96
CA PRO A 4 10.45 -11.98 -3.78
C PRO A 4 11.25 -12.99 -2.95
N GLU A 5 11.58 -14.14 -3.54
CA GLU A 5 12.30 -15.22 -2.85
C GLU A 5 13.71 -14.80 -2.45
N ASP A 6 14.36 -13.98 -3.27
CA ASP A 6 15.73 -13.53 -3.05
C ASP A 6 15.79 -12.31 -2.13
N VAL A 7 16.46 -12.46 -1.01
CA VAL A 7 16.78 -11.36 -0.11
C VAL A 7 17.89 -10.51 -0.73
N PRO A 8 17.67 -9.22 -0.98
CA PRO A 8 18.67 -8.35 -1.60
C PRO A 8 19.96 -8.23 -0.78
N SER A 9 20.98 -7.66 -1.41
CA SER A 9 22.24 -7.34 -0.75
C SER A 9 22.02 -6.32 0.39
N GLU A 10 22.96 -6.28 1.32
CA GLU A 10 23.00 -5.31 2.42
C GLU A 10 22.90 -3.86 1.91
N ALA A 11 23.66 -3.53 0.87
CA ALA A 11 23.66 -2.19 0.28
C ALA A 11 22.28 -1.80 -0.27
N GLU A 12 21.60 -2.71 -0.95
CA GLU A 12 20.27 -2.47 -1.50
C GLU A 12 19.21 -2.33 -0.39
N LEU A 13 19.29 -3.13 0.67
CA LEU A 13 18.39 -2.98 1.84
C LEU A 13 18.56 -1.63 2.52
N ILE A 14 19.81 -1.19 2.70
CA ILE A 14 20.11 0.13 3.28
C ILE A 14 19.55 1.23 2.40
N ARG A 15 19.75 1.17 1.08
CA ARG A 15 19.19 2.13 0.13
C ARG A 15 17.65 2.21 0.23
N ARG A 16 16.97 1.09 0.32
CA ARG A 16 15.51 1.05 0.50
C ARG A 16 15.07 1.65 1.83
N LEU A 17 15.79 1.37 2.90
CA LEU A 17 15.51 1.98 4.20
C LEU A 17 15.67 3.51 4.16
N GLU A 18 16.67 4.03 3.47
CA GLU A 18 16.84 5.48 3.27
C GLU A 18 15.67 6.10 2.53
N THR A 19 15.24 5.46 1.45
CA THR A 19 14.11 5.95 0.63
C THR A 19 12.78 5.93 1.40
N LEU A 20 12.49 4.82 2.10
CA LEU A 20 11.20 4.62 2.77
C LEU A 20 11.10 5.40 4.09
N SER A 21 12.19 5.49 4.83
CA SER A 21 12.13 6.06 6.17
C SER A 21 12.32 7.57 6.20
N GLY A 22 12.81 8.20 5.13
CA GLY A 22 13.17 9.63 5.17
C GLY A 22 14.06 9.98 6.38
N ALA A 23 14.50 8.95 7.10
CA ALA A 23 15.30 9.08 8.29
C ALA A 23 16.59 8.28 8.10
N ALA A 24 17.66 8.99 7.89
CA ALA A 24 19.03 8.47 8.00
C ALA A 24 19.25 7.59 9.25
N ILE A 25 18.47 7.81 10.31
CA ILE A 25 18.56 7.09 11.58
C ILE A 25 18.34 5.58 11.44
N THR A 26 17.30 5.14 10.72
CA THR A 26 17.02 3.69 10.59
C THR A 26 18.03 3.01 9.69
N ALA A 27 18.43 3.65 8.61
CA ALA A 27 19.48 3.16 7.73
C ALA A 27 20.84 3.13 8.43
N ASN A 28 21.18 4.16 9.20
CA ASN A 28 22.42 4.22 10.00
C ASN A 28 22.48 3.12 11.07
N LYS A 29 21.36 2.87 11.78
CA LYS A 29 21.27 1.75 12.72
C LYS A 29 21.49 0.41 12.03
N ALA A 30 20.92 0.22 10.84
CA ALA A 30 21.13 -1.00 10.07
C ALA A 30 22.59 -1.17 9.65
N ARG A 31 23.27 -0.10 9.21
CA ARG A 31 24.72 -0.12 8.92
C ARG A 31 25.53 -0.54 10.13
N GLN A 32 25.30 0.10 11.28
CA GLN A 32 25.99 -0.22 12.53
C GLN A 32 25.82 -1.69 12.93
N MET A 33 24.60 -2.22 12.78
CA MET A 33 24.34 -3.62 13.09
C MET A 33 25.08 -4.57 12.13
N PHE A 34 25.11 -4.27 10.83
CA PHE A 34 25.88 -5.06 9.87
C PHE A 34 27.38 -5.01 10.14
N GLU A 35 27.92 -3.83 10.49
CA GLU A 35 29.32 -3.68 10.90
C GLU A 35 29.65 -4.50 12.15
N MET A 36 28.76 -4.49 13.14
CA MET A 36 28.91 -5.28 14.36
C MET A 36 28.97 -6.79 14.05
N TYR A 37 28.03 -7.31 13.23
CA TYR A 37 28.07 -8.72 12.82
C TYR A 37 29.33 -9.07 12.04
N ARG A 38 29.80 -8.17 11.17
CA ARG A 38 31.04 -8.35 10.41
C ARG A 38 32.28 -8.38 11.34
N ALA A 39 32.35 -7.48 12.29
CA ALA A 39 33.44 -7.46 13.28
C ALA A 39 33.45 -8.72 14.15
N ALA A 40 32.26 -9.23 14.52
CA ALA A 40 32.10 -10.48 15.27
C ALA A 40 32.29 -11.75 14.44
N LYS A 41 32.46 -11.64 13.10
CA LYS A 41 32.47 -12.76 12.15
C LYS A 41 31.23 -13.65 12.26
N ASP A 42 30.08 -13.05 12.63
CA ASP A 42 28.80 -13.76 12.79
C ASP A 42 27.98 -13.68 11.49
N GLU A 43 28.31 -14.52 10.53
CA GLU A 43 27.61 -14.58 9.26
C GLU A 43 26.12 -15.02 9.41
N LYS A 44 25.86 -15.89 10.40
CA LYS A 44 24.52 -16.38 10.68
C LYS A 44 23.62 -15.25 11.22
N GLY A 45 24.12 -14.48 12.16
CA GLY A 45 23.44 -13.30 12.70
C GLY A 45 23.21 -12.24 11.62
N ALA A 46 24.23 -11.96 10.79
CA ALA A 46 24.08 -11.02 9.67
C ALA A 46 23.01 -11.44 8.68
N LYS A 47 22.95 -12.75 8.34
CA LYS A 47 21.91 -13.30 7.45
C LYS A 47 20.52 -13.17 8.08
N ALA A 48 20.35 -13.58 9.33
CA ALA A 48 19.07 -13.48 10.04
C ALA A 48 18.60 -12.03 10.17
N PHE A 49 19.51 -11.11 10.43
CA PHE A 49 19.20 -9.66 10.50
C PHE A 49 18.77 -9.11 9.13
N ARG A 50 19.46 -9.48 8.05
CA ARG A 50 19.09 -9.12 6.68
C ARG A 50 17.68 -9.60 6.32
N GLU A 51 17.37 -10.86 6.65
CA GLU A 51 16.03 -11.43 6.45
C GLU A 51 14.95 -10.72 7.28
N SER A 52 15.27 -10.31 8.51
CA SER A 52 14.34 -9.57 9.36
C SER A 52 13.96 -8.22 8.76
N ILE A 53 14.94 -7.47 8.23
CA ILE A 53 14.69 -6.22 7.52
C ILE A 53 13.82 -6.47 6.30
N TRP A 54 14.14 -7.48 5.51
CA TRP A 54 13.41 -7.85 4.31
C TRP A 54 11.96 -8.20 4.58
N ASN A 55 11.70 -8.99 5.61
CA ASN A 55 10.34 -9.33 6.05
C ASN A 55 9.53 -8.09 6.41
N ARG A 56 10.11 -7.15 7.15
CA ARG A 56 9.44 -5.92 7.55
C ARG A 56 9.12 -4.99 6.37
N LEU A 57 9.93 -4.99 5.32
CA LEU A 57 9.67 -4.20 4.11
C LEU A 57 8.44 -4.69 3.32
N TYR A 58 8.02 -5.94 3.52
CA TYR A 58 6.83 -6.54 2.90
C TYR A 58 5.66 -6.72 3.88
N ASP A 59 5.79 -6.24 5.11
CA ASP A 59 4.71 -6.26 6.10
C ASP A 59 3.82 -5.03 5.96
N VAL A 60 2.58 -5.24 5.51
CA VAL A 60 1.57 -4.19 5.35
C VAL A 60 1.26 -3.51 6.68
N SER A 61 1.27 -4.23 7.80
CA SER A 61 1.02 -3.67 9.13
C SER A 61 2.13 -2.71 9.56
N GLU A 62 3.40 -3.07 9.32
CA GLU A 62 4.54 -2.17 9.57
C GLU A 62 4.51 -0.95 8.64
N PHE A 63 4.19 -1.13 7.37
CA PHE A 63 4.00 -0.01 6.45
C PHE A 63 2.91 0.95 6.94
N MET A 64 1.72 0.45 7.27
CA MET A 64 0.60 1.25 7.74
C MET A 64 0.88 1.93 9.08
N LYS A 65 1.60 1.27 9.97
CA LYS A 65 2.05 1.85 11.24
C LYS A 65 2.95 3.06 11.00
N LEU A 66 3.96 2.94 10.14
CA LEU A 66 4.87 4.04 9.79
C LEU A 66 4.13 5.18 9.09
N LEU A 67 3.25 4.85 8.12
CA LEU A 67 2.45 5.84 7.41
C LEU A 67 1.57 6.65 8.36
N LYS A 68 0.80 5.97 9.21
CA LYS A 68 -0.09 6.61 10.20
C LYS A 68 0.69 7.45 11.20
N GLN A 69 1.83 6.96 11.68
CA GLN A 69 2.68 7.70 12.61
C GLN A 69 3.22 8.98 11.99
N ARG A 70 3.75 8.92 10.76
CA ARG A 70 4.30 10.10 10.06
C ARG A 70 3.24 11.11 9.71
N PHE A 71 2.10 10.63 9.22
CA PHE A 71 0.97 11.51 8.96
C PHE A 71 0.52 12.23 10.23
N SER A 72 0.38 11.52 11.36
CA SER A 72 0.02 12.14 12.65
C SER A 72 1.04 13.19 13.09
N GLN A 73 2.33 12.90 12.97
CA GLN A 73 3.38 13.85 13.34
C GLN A 73 3.35 15.11 12.45
N TRP A 74 3.22 14.91 11.14
CA TRP A 74 3.11 16.01 10.19
C TRP A 74 1.85 16.86 10.44
N PHE A 75 0.70 16.21 10.55
CA PHE A 75 -0.59 16.88 10.77
C PHE A 75 -0.61 17.64 12.10
N ASN A 76 -0.14 17.02 13.19
CA ASN A 76 -0.10 17.65 14.50
C ASN A 76 0.83 18.89 14.50
N LYS A 77 1.99 18.78 13.81
CA LYS A 77 2.90 19.92 13.66
C LYS A 77 2.27 21.05 12.83
N LEU A 78 1.55 20.70 11.74
CA LEU A 78 0.92 21.69 10.86
C LEU A 78 -0.22 22.45 11.57
N HIS A 79 -0.95 21.76 12.45
CA HIS A 79 -2.16 22.28 13.10
C HIS A 79 -1.98 22.60 14.60
N ASP A 80 -0.74 22.64 15.08
CA ASP A 80 -0.39 22.88 16.49
C ASP A 80 -1.18 21.98 17.45
N ARG A 81 -1.26 20.67 17.14
CA ARG A 81 -2.00 19.68 17.90
C ARG A 81 -1.08 18.63 18.51
N VAL A 82 -1.59 17.98 19.56
CA VAL A 82 -0.96 16.82 20.21
C VAL A 82 -1.95 15.65 20.27
N GLY A 83 -1.43 14.44 20.42
CA GLY A 83 -2.24 13.23 20.57
C GLY A 83 -2.43 12.45 19.28
N THR A 84 -3.31 11.44 19.34
CA THR A 84 -3.58 10.55 18.20
C THR A 84 -4.65 11.13 17.28
N LEU A 85 -4.47 10.90 15.96
CA LEU A 85 -5.47 11.21 14.93
C LEU A 85 -6.33 9.99 14.59
N TRP A 86 -5.94 8.81 15.05
CA TRP A 86 -6.55 7.55 14.64
C TRP A 86 -7.33 6.94 15.78
N GLU A 87 -8.58 6.62 15.53
CA GLU A 87 -9.47 6.00 16.51
C GLU A 87 -8.96 4.59 16.92
N SER A 88 -8.42 3.84 15.98
CA SER A 88 -7.96 2.48 16.23
C SER A 88 -6.68 2.12 15.47
N ARG A 89 -6.10 0.97 15.81
CA ARG A 89 -5.01 0.37 15.05
C ARG A 89 -5.48 -0.03 13.65
N PHE A 90 -4.53 -0.10 12.72
CA PHE A 90 -4.79 -0.65 11.39
C PHE A 90 -5.30 -2.09 11.50
N LYS A 91 -6.35 -2.37 10.73
CA LYS A 91 -6.89 -3.72 10.53
C LYS A 91 -6.87 -4.01 9.04
N SER A 92 -6.58 -5.24 8.67
CA SER A 92 -6.62 -5.71 7.29
C SER A 92 -7.48 -6.95 7.17
N ILE A 93 -8.14 -7.10 6.03
CA ILE A 93 -8.94 -8.26 5.66
C ILE A 93 -8.37 -8.77 4.35
N LEU A 94 -8.17 -10.09 4.25
CA LEU A 94 -7.85 -10.72 2.99
C LEU A 94 -9.13 -10.82 2.15
N VAL A 95 -9.03 -10.34 0.92
CA VAL A 95 -10.09 -10.47 -0.09
C VAL A 95 -9.60 -11.43 -1.16
N GLU A 96 -10.46 -12.31 -1.65
CA GLU A 96 -10.14 -13.13 -2.82
C GLU A 96 -9.74 -12.23 -3.99
N SER A 97 -8.65 -12.60 -4.66
CA SER A 97 -8.05 -11.79 -5.72
C SER A 97 -8.78 -11.87 -7.06
N VAL A 98 -9.85 -12.65 -7.14
CA VAL A 98 -10.59 -12.90 -8.38
C VAL A 98 -12.10 -12.92 -8.15
N GLY A 99 -12.85 -12.63 -9.19
CA GLY A 99 -14.30 -12.79 -9.22
C GLY A 99 -15.08 -11.69 -8.52
N GLU A 100 -16.31 -12.01 -8.19
CA GLU A 100 -17.32 -11.09 -7.65
C GLU A 100 -16.91 -10.47 -6.31
N ALA A 101 -16.15 -11.19 -5.46
CA ALA A 101 -15.71 -10.71 -4.16
C ALA A 101 -14.78 -9.48 -4.30
N LEU A 102 -13.89 -9.49 -5.28
CA LEU A 102 -13.00 -8.36 -5.55
C LEU A 102 -13.77 -7.16 -6.07
N ALA A 103 -14.72 -7.36 -6.99
CA ALA A 103 -15.55 -6.29 -7.53
C ALA A 103 -16.46 -5.68 -6.46
N ALA A 104 -17.08 -6.50 -5.62
CA ALA A 104 -17.91 -6.05 -4.50
C ALA A 104 -17.08 -5.22 -3.49
N MET A 105 -15.85 -5.64 -3.21
CA MET A 105 -14.96 -4.88 -2.32
C MET A 105 -14.52 -3.56 -2.96
N ALA A 106 -14.19 -3.54 -4.25
CA ALA A 106 -13.87 -2.32 -4.98
C ALA A 106 -15.03 -1.33 -4.94
N ALA A 107 -16.24 -1.79 -5.27
CA ALA A 107 -17.46 -0.98 -5.20
C ALA A 107 -17.73 -0.47 -3.77
N TYR A 108 -17.54 -1.30 -2.75
CA TYR A 108 -17.66 -0.88 -1.36
C TYR A 108 -16.70 0.26 -1.00
N ILE A 109 -15.45 0.19 -1.46
CA ILE A 109 -14.44 1.23 -1.22
C ILE A 109 -14.84 2.53 -1.94
N ASP A 110 -15.22 2.44 -3.21
CA ASP A 110 -15.55 3.61 -4.03
C ASP A 110 -16.87 4.29 -3.59
N LEU A 111 -17.79 3.53 -2.99
CA LEU A 111 -19.06 4.06 -2.43
C LEU A 111 -18.91 4.66 -1.02
N ASN A 112 -17.79 4.44 -0.34
CA ASN A 112 -17.59 4.97 1.02
C ASN A 112 -17.74 6.50 1.13
N PRO A 113 -17.21 7.33 0.21
CA PRO A 113 -17.39 8.78 0.26
C PRO A 113 -18.85 9.22 0.17
N LEU A 114 -19.65 8.55 -0.67
CA LEU A 114 -21.09 8.78 -0.78
C LEU A 114 -21.81 8.41 0.52
N ARG A 115 -21.52 7.22 1.07
CA ARG A 115 -22.13 6.75 2.33
C ARG A 115 -21.76 7.60 3.54
N ALA A 116 -20.58 8.21 3.53
CA ALA A 116 -20.10 9.12 4.54
C ALA A 116 -20.58 10.57 4.34
N GLY A 117 -21.34 10.87 3.28
CA GLY A 117 -21.80 12.22 2.94
C GLY A 117 -20.68 13.17 2.54
N ILE A 118 -19.52 12.65 2.11
CA ILE A 118 -18.35 13.44 1.71
C ILE A 118 -18.48 13.91 0.26
N ALA A 119 -19.03 13.08 -0.61
CA ALA A 119 -19.27 13.41 -2.01
C ALA A 119 -20.69 12.99 -2.41
N PRO A 120 -21.42 13.78 -3.23
CA PRO A 120 -22.78 13.47 -3.68
C PRO A 120 -22.81 12.33 -4.71
N ASP A 121 -21.74 12.17 -5.47
CA ASP A 121 -21.53 11.08 -6.43
C ASP A 121 -20.13 10.51 -6.23
N PRO A 122 -19.94 9.17 -6.28
CA PRO A 122 -18.61 8.56 -6.15
C PRO A 122 -17.61 9.05 -7.20
N MET A 123 -18.08 9.44 -8.41
CA MET A 123 -17.20 9.96 -9.46
C MET A 123 -16.62 11.34 -9.15
N ASP A 124 -17.24 12.10 -8.25
CA ASP A 124 -16.77 13.43 -7.83
C ASP A 124 -15.65 13.35 -6.79
N TYR A 125 -15.40 12.16 -6.23
CA TYR A 125 -14.39 11.99 -5.21
C TYR A 125 -13.01 11.67 -5.80
N ASP A 126 -12.12 12.64 -5.78
CA ASP A 126 -10.78 12.56 -6.41
C ASP A 126 -9.85 11.49 -5.83
N TRP A 127 -10.12 11.01 -4.62
CA TRP A 127 -9.25 10.08 -3.90
C TRP A 127 -9.72 8.62 -3.97
N SER A 128 -10.64 8.29 -4.86
CA SER A 128 -11.06 6.93 -5.16
C SER A 128 -10.54 6.46 -6.52
N GLY A 129 -10.42 5.14 -6.68
CA GLY A 129 -10.06 4.54 -7.97
C GLY A 129 -11.08 4.85 -9.06
N TYR A 130 -12.37 4.77 -8.71
CA TYR A 130 -13.46 5.08 -9.63
C TYR A 130 -13.47 6.56 -10.04
N GLY A 131 -13.38 7.48 -9.07
CA GLY A 131 -13.36 8.92 -9.37
C GLY A 131 -12.19 9.33 -10.27
N GLN A 132 -11.01 8.77 -10.07
CA GLN A 132 -9.85 9.00 -10.93
C GLN A 132 -10.03 8.39 -12.33
N ALA A 133 -10.55 7.16 -12.42
CA ALA A 133 -10.79 6.50 -13.69
C ALA A 133 -11.81 7.26 -14.54
N MET A 134 -12.89 7.78 -13.94
CA MET A 134 -13.90 8.62 -14.62
C MET A 134 -13.33 9.95 -15.13
N LYS A 135 -12.23 10.43 -14.54
CA LYS A 135 -11.49 11.64 -14.98
C LYS A 135 -10.36 11.33 -15.96
N GLY A 136 -10.25 10.07 -16.40
CA GLY A 136 -9.31 9.64 -17.44
C GLY A 136 -7.93 9.23 -16.91
N ASP A 137 -7.77 8.95 -15.60
CA ASP A 137 -6.53 8.37 -15.12
C ASP A 137 -6.36 6.94 -15.66
N VAL A 138 -5.31 6.75 -16.45
CA VAL A 138 -5.03 5.49 -17.15
C VAL A 138 -4.81 4.32 -16.18
N ARG A 139 -4.10 4.56 -15.08
CA ARG A 139 -3.81 3.52 -14.09
C ARG A 139 -5.06 3.07 -13.35
N ALA A 140 -5.90 4.03 -12.97
CA ALA A 140 -7.16 3.74 -12.30
C ALA A 140 -8.13 3.01 -13.24
N GLY A 141 -8.22 3.44 -14.49
CA GLY A 141 -9.01 2.78 -15.53
C GLY A 141 -8.59 1.32 -15.77
N GLU A 142 -7.29 1.07 -15.91
CA GLU A 142 -6.74 -0.27 -16.03
C GLU A 142 -7.02 -1.13 -14.78
N GLY A 143 -6.91 -0.55 -13.60
CA GLY A 143 -7.27 -1.24 -12.35
C GLY A 143 -8.72 -1.71 -12.35
N LEU A 144 -9.67 -0.85 -12.71
CA LEU A 144 -11.10 -1.20 -12.82
C LEU A 144 -11.36 -2.23 -13.91
N ARG A 145 -10.67 -2.13 -15.05
CA ARG A 145 -10.77 -3.12 -16.12
C ARG A 145 -10.40 -4.52 -15.63
N LEU A 146 -9.31 -4.65 -14.88
CA LEU A 146 -8.88 -5.93 -14.29
C LEU A 146 -9.90 -6.47 -13.27
N VAL A 147 -10.46 -5.60 -12.43
CA VAL A 147 -11.49 -5.97 -11.46
C VAL A 147 -12.75 -6.48 -12.17
N MET A 148 -13.22 -5.76 -13.19
CA MET A 148 -14.43 -6.12 -13.94
C MET A 148 -14.22 -7.38 -14.78
N ALA A 149 -13.09 -7.54 -15.43
CA ALA A 149 -12.78 -8.75 -16.17
C ALA A 149 -12.82 -9.99 -15.26
N GLY A 150 -12.27 -9.88 -14.04
CA GLY A 150 -12.35 -10.92 -13.03
C GLY A 150 -13.79 -11.25 -12.60
N ALA A 151 -14.63 -10.24 -12.40
CA ALA A 151 -16.04 -10.41 -12.03
C ALA A 151 -16.86 -11.05 -13.14
N LEU A 152 -16.61 -10.66 -14.38
CA LEU A 152 -17.29 -11.18 -15.58
C LEU A 152 -16.72 -12.53 -16.07
N ARG A 153 -15.65 -13.00 -15.44
CA ARG A 153 -14.92 -14.23 -15.84
C ARG A 153 -14.41 -14.16 -17.29
N MET A 154 -14.00 -12.97 -17.70
CA MET A 154 -13.45 -12.68 -19.03
C MET A 154 -11.94 -12.55 -18.98
N ASN A 155 -11.28 -12.72 -20.16
CA ASN A 155 -9.89 -12.32 -20.26
C ASN A 155 -9.80 -10.78 -20.20
N PRO A 156 -8.94 -10.18 -19.38
CA PRO A 156 -8.78 -8.73 -19.34
C PRO A 156 -8.52 -8.07 -20.69
N GLU A 157 -7.85 -8.76 -21.63
CA GLU A 157 -7.57 -8.24 -22.98
C GLU A 157 -8.83 -8.10 -23.85
N ASP A 158 -9.88 -8.83 -23.52
CA ASP A 158 -11.16 -8.80 -24.26
C ASP A 158 -12.13 -7.72 -23.76
N LEU A 159 -11.78 -7.00 -22.68
CA LEU A 159 -12.60 -5.95 -22.09
C LEU A 159 -11.91 -4.60 -22.22
N SER A 160 -12.54 -3.63 -22.87
CA SER A 160 -12.03 -2.27 -22.93
C SER A 160 -12.24 -1.52 -21.58
N VAL A 161 -11.43 -0.49 -21.33
CA VAL A 161 -11.57 0.37 -20.15
C VAL A 161 -12.95 1.04 -20.14
N ASP A 162 -13.40 1.55 -21.28
CA ASP A 162 -14.70 2.22 -21.40
C ASP A 162 -15.87 1.28 -21.12
N GLU A 163 -15.79 0.03 -21.57
CA GLU A 163 -16.80 -0.98 -21.27
C GLU A 163 -16.80 -1.35 -19.79
N ALA A 164 -15.60 -1.54 -19.20
CA ALA A 164 -15.46 -1.82 -17.77
C ALA A 164 -16.07 -0.69 -16.92
N LEU A 165 -15.80 0.57 -17.27
CA LEU A 165 -16.38 1.74 -16.58
C LEU A 165 -17.90 1.80 -16.71
N ARG A 166 -18.45 1.50 -17.90
CA ARG A 166 -19.92 1.44 -18.09
C ARG A 166 -20.56 0.36 -17.22
N GLN A 167 -19.94 -0.80 -17.11
CA GLN A 167 -20.48 -1.92 -16.34
C GLN A 167 -20.27 -1.77 -14.84
N TYR A 168 -19.21 -1.05 -14.43
CA TYR A 168 -18.97 -0.75 -13.02
C TYR A 168 -19.90 0.34 -12.47
N ARG A 169 -20.39 1.20 -13.34
CA ARG A 169 -21.33 2.26 -12.99
C ARG A 169 -22.70 1.66 -12.66
N MET A 170 -22.98 1.54 -11.39
CA MET A 170 -24.29 1.14 -10.85
C MET A 170 -25.22 2.33 -10.68
#